data_d22c0ffedcb16a3c189410ac3496438e
#
_entry.id   d22c0ffedcb16a3c189410ac3496438e
#
_cell.length_a   1.000
_cell.length_b   1.000
_cell.length_c   1.000
_cell.angle_alpha   90.00
_cell.angle_beta   90.00
_cell.angle_gamma   90.00
#
_symmetry.space_group_name_H-M   'P 1'
#
loop_
_entity.id
_entity.type
_entity.pdbx_description
1 polymer ?
#
loop_
_entity_poly.entity_id
_entity_poly.type
_entity_poly.pdbx_seq_one_letter_code
_entity_poly.pdbx_strand_id
1 'polypeptide(L)'
;MRALLPTLLLLASACASAPEWPGPSRPYQGRVRSIPGTIEAEDFDEGGEGVAYHDLDPENQEKHQPPYRDTGVDLEWREDASGKFNLGRTREGEWLVWTVDVREAGTYTIEMVVASNKKGGTFHLEFNGVDKTGPIDVIDTGGWKILKPMAKPGVRLEAGRYAMKMVMDKKGESRSIGDIDFFRFVKP
;
A
#
# COMPACT_ATOMS: atom_id res chain seq x y z
N MET A 1 11.18 53.35 -44.86
CA MET A 1 10.15 52.44 -44.29
C MET A 1 10.80 51.13 -44.05
N ARG A 2 11.02 50.76 -42.74
CA ARG A 2 11.58 49.46 -42.29
C ARG A 2 10.42 48.63 -41.81
N ALA A 3 10.18 47.51 -42.49
CA ALA A 3 9.16 46.53 -42.07
C ALA A 3 9.66 45.72 -40.90
N LEU A 4 8.95 45.76 -39.78
CA LEU A 4 9.14 44.86 -38.63
C LEU A 4 8.43 43.51 -38.93
N LEU A 5 9.21 42.43 -39.00
CA LEU A 5 8.64 41.09 -39.03
C LEU A 5 8.27 40.68 -37.57
N PRO A 6 7.10 40.10 -37.36
CA PRO A 6 6.74 39.56 -36.05
C PRO A 6 7.49 38.23 -35.79
N THR A 7 8.22 38.17 -34.72
CA THR A 7 8.84 36.92 -34.20
C THR A 7 7.76 36.04 -33.61
N LEU A 8 7.46 34.96 -34.29
CA LEU A 8 6.53 33.93 -33.81
C LEU A 8 7.21 33.10 -32.73
N LEU A 9 6.81 33.28 -31.46
CA LEU A 9 7.29 32.50 -30.34
C LEU A 9 6.57 31.14 -30.35
N LEU A 10 7.24 30.08 -30.81
CA LEU A 10 6.75 28.71 -30.66
C LEU A 10 6.85 28.32 -29.18
N LEU A 11 5.72 28.25 -28.49
CA LEU A 11 5.59 27.58 -27.22
C LEU A 11 5.70 26.07 -27.46
N ALA A 12 6.88 25.50 -27.21
CA ALA A 12 7.05 24.05 -27.12
C ALA A 12 6.30 23.57 -25.90
N SER A 13 5.14 22.95 -26.11
CA SER A 13 4.45 22.18 -25.06
C SER A 13 5.31 20.99 -24.73
N ALA A 14 6.04 21.04 -23.62
CA ALA A 14 6.72 19.88 -23.08
C ALA A 14 5.63 18.86 -22.67
N CYS A 15 5.40 17.85 -23.51
CA CYS A 15 4.72 16.64 -23.09
C CYS A 15 5.57 16.06 -21.94
N ALA A 16 5.16 16.30 -20.70
CA ALA A 16 5.72 15.56 -19.58
C ALA A 16 5.43 14.09 -19.83
N SER A 17 6.46 13.31 -20.13
CA SER A 17 6.37 11.86 -20.19
C SER A 17 5.75 11.39 -18.87
N ALA A 18 4.74 10.51 -18.94
CA ALA A 18 4.22 9.89 -17.74
C ALA A 18 5.39 9.36 -16.92
N PRO A 19 5.44 9.58 -15.59
CA PRO A 19 6.56 9.17 -14.78
C PRO A 19 6.83 7.68 -15.00
N GLU A 20 8.09 7.35 -15.22
CA GLU A 20 8.55 5.98 -15.42
C GLU A 20 8.10 5.10 -14.25
N TRP A 21 7.82 3.85 -14.51
CA TRP A 21 7.30 2.89 -13.53
C TRP A 21 8.26 2.80 -12.32
N PRO A 22 7.82 2.96 -11.07
CA PRO A 22 8.72 3.16 -9.92
C PRO A 22 9.45 1.89 -9.47
N GLY A 23 9.12 0.73 -10.05
CA GLY A 23 9.73 -0.55 -9.65
C GLY A 23 9.47 -1.67 -10.65
N PRO A 24 9.98 -2.88 -10.36
CA PRO A 24 9.81 -4.05 -11.23
C PRO A 24 8.41 -4.69 -11.14
N SER A 25 7.64 -4.40 -10.09
CA SER A 25 6.25 -4.86 -9.92
C SER A 25 5.29 -4.08 -10.82
N ARG A 26 4.10 -4.60 -11.02
CA ARG A 26 3.03 -3.95 -11.79
C ARG A 26 1.77 -3.86 -10.94
N PRO A 27 0.98 -2.77 -11.05
CA PRO A 27 -0.23 -2.65 -10.26
C PRO A 27 -1.21 -3.78 -10.58
N TYR A 28 -1.84 -4.30 -9.54
CA TYR A 28 -2.84 -5.34 -9.66
C TYR A 28 -3.91 -4.97 -10.69
N GLN A 29 -4.16 -5.87 -11.66
CA GLN A 29 -5.07 -5.65 -12.79
C GLN A 29 -4.78 -4.36 -13.59
N GLY A 30 -3.53 -3.89 -13.61
CA GLY A 30 -3.13 -2.65 -14.29
C GLY A 30 -3.67 -1.37 -13.63
N ARG A 31 -4.24 -1.43 -12.42
CA ARG A 31 -4.90 -0.31 -11.75
C ARG A 31 -3.98 0.37 -10.73
N VAL A 32 -3.42 1.52 -11.10
CA VAL A 32 -2.71 2.37 -10.16
C VAL A 32 -3.68 2.96 -9.14
N ARG A 33 -3.40 2.79 -7.85
CA ARG A 33 -4.23 3.33 -6.77
C ARG A 33 -3.91 4.80 -6.53
N SER A 34 -4.94 5.62 -6.31
CA SER A 34 -4.75 7.07 -6.09
C SER A 34 -4.68 7.41 -4.60
N ILE A 35 -3.79 8.35 -4.25
CA ILE A 35 -3.74 9.02 -2.97
C ILE A 35 -4.08 10.50 -3.18
N PRO A 36 -5.09 11.08 -2.48
CA PRO A 36 -5.96 10.44 -1.48
C PRO A 36 -6.85 9.34 -2.05
N GLY A 37 -7.22 8.38 -1.20
CA GLY A 37 -8.06 7.24 -1.58
C GLY A 37 -7.80 6.01 -0.72
N THR A 38 -8.50 4.93 -1.03
CA THR A 38 -8.38 3.63 -0.36
C THR A 38 -7.56 2.66 -1.21
N ILE A 39 -6.69 1.93 -0.55
CA ILE A 39 -5.81 0.90 -1.11
C ILE A 39 -6.12 -0.37 -0.31
N GLU A 40 -6.79 -1.32 -0.93
CA GLU A 40 -7.09 -2.61 -0.33
C GLU A 40 -5.79 -3.41 -0.16
N ALA A 41 -5.62 -4.09 0.98
CA ALA A 41 -4.37 -4.79 1.27
C ALA A 41 -4.16 -5.98 0.33
N GLU A 42 -5.23 -6.66 -0.07
CA GLU A 42 -5.21 -7.77 -1.02
C GLU A 42 -4.86 -7.37 -2.45
N ASP A 43 -4.97 -6.08 -2.79
CA ASP A 43 -4.70 -5.54 -4.12
C ASP A 43 -3.22 -5.15 -4.33
N PHE A 44 -2.30 -5.82 -3.65
CA PHE A 44 -0.86 -5.61 -3.87
C PHE A 44 -0.45 -5.92 -5.32
N ASP A 45 0.67 -5.37 -5.75
CA ASP A 45 1.16 -5.46 -7.14
C ASP A 45 1.33 -6.92 -7.62
N GLU A 46 1.43 -7.06 -8.93
CA GLU A 46 1.82 -8.29 -9.63
C GLU A 46 3.33 -8.31 -9.86
N GLY A 47 3.93 -9.50 -9.93
CA GLY A 47 5.36 -9.69 -10.17
C GLY A 47 5.94 -10.88 -9.43
N GLY A 48 5.18 -11.44 -8.48
CA GLY A 48 5.58 -12.63 -7.73
C GLY A 48 6.53 -12.34 -6.56
N GLU A 49 6.97 -13.43 -5.95
CA GLU A 49 7.89 -13.46 -4.81
C GLU A 49 9.20 -12.72 -5.13
N GLY A 50 9.67 -11.90 -4.18
CA GLY A 50 10.89 -11.10 -4.33
C GLY A 50 10.76 -9.86 -5.22
N VAL A 51 9.60 -9.65 -5.86
CA VAL A 51 9.32 -8.52 -6.77
C VAL A 51 8.15 -7.67 -6.25
N ALA A 52 6.99 -8.26 -6.05
CA ALA A 52 5.78 -7.59 -5.57
C ALA A 52 5.51 -7.86 -4.10
N TYR A 53 6.03 -8.94 -3.58
CA TYR A 53 5.91 -9.32 -2.18
C TYR A 53 7.08 -10.25 -1.78
N HIS A 54 7.22 -10.44 -0.48
CA HIS A 54 7.99 -11.51 0.14
C HIS A 54 7.15 -12.11 1.26
N ASP A 55 6.91 -13.40 1.16
CA ASP A 55 6.18 -14.18 2.14
C ASP A 55 7.07 -15.33 2.64
N LEU A 56 7.04 -15.61 3.93
CA LEU A 56 7.84 -16.68 4.53
C LEU A 56 7.25 -18.07 4.28
N ASP A 57 5.98 -18.15 3.88
CA ASP A 57 5.34 -19.38 3.44
C ASP A 57 5.22 -19.38 1.91
N PRO A 58 5.55 -20.50 1.24
CA PRO A 58 5.48 -20.58 -0.22
C PRO A 58 4.03 -20.69 -0.73
N GLU A 59 3.07 -20.99 0.14
CA GLU A 59 1.67 -21.21 -0.20
C GLU A 59 0.76 -20.45 0.76
N ASN A 60 -0.30 -19.85 0.23
CA ASN A 60 -1.36 -19.24 1.02
C ASN A 60 -1.95 -20.26 2.01
N GLN A 61 -1.84 -19.98 3.30
CA GLN A 61 -2.34 -20.84 4.37
C GLN A 61 -3.85 -20.67 4.62
N GLU A 62 -4.45 -19.63 4.05
CA GLU A 62 -5.90 -19.41 4.04
C GLU A 62 -6.54 -20.23 2.92
N LYS A 63 -7.61 -20.97 3.24
CA LYS A 63 -8.15 -22.03 2.34
C LYS A 63 -9.47 -21.65 1.67
N HIS A 64 -9.73 -20.36 1.48
CA HIS A 64 -10.93 -19.93 0.75
C HIS A 64 -10.85 -20.35 -0.73
N GLN A 65 -11.97 -20.83 -1.28
CA GLN A 65 -12.05 -21.24 -2.67
C GLN A 65 -13.21 -20.54 -3.39
N PRO A 66 -12.95 -19.94 -4.56
CA PRO A 66 -11.64 -19.79 -5.18
C PRO A 66 -10.76 -18.80 -4.39
N PRO A 67 -9.43 -18.90 -4.46
CA PRO A 67 -8.55 -17.93 -3.84
C PRO A 67 -8.70 -16.57 -4.55
N TYR A 68 -8.53 -15.48 -3.81
CA TYR A 68 -8.54 -14.13 -4.42
C TYR A 68 -7.42 -13.95 -5.44
N ARG A 69 -6.24 -14.48 -5.08
CA ARG A 69 -5.04 -14.46 -5.93
C ARG A 69 -4.30 -15.79 -5.84
N ASP A 70 -3.65 -16.15 -6.93
CA ASP A 70 -2.75 -17.31 -6.99
C ASP A 70 -1.33 -16.87 -6.60
N THR A 71 -1.11 -16.68 -5.31
CA THR A 71 0.17 -16.25 -4.70
C THR A 71 0.37 -16.94 -3.36
N GLY A 72 1.61 -16.89 -2.80
CA GLY A 72 1.90 -17.39 -1.47
C GLY A 72 1.30 -16.54 -0.34
N VAL A 73 1.01 -15.27 -0.62
CA VAL A 73 0.50 -14.32 0.38
C VAL A 73 -0.81 -14.80 1.00
N ASP A 74 -0.88 -14.74 2.33
CA ASP A 74 -2.04 -15.17 3.10
C ASP A 74 -3.18 -14.16 3.02
N LEU A 75 -4.15 -14.41 2.16
CA LEU A 75 -5.37 -13.63 1.99
C LEU A 75 -6.56 -14.35 2.58
N GLU A 76 -7.04 -13.87 3.73
CA GLU A 76 -8.21 -14.42 4.42
C GLU A 76 -9.50 -13.83 3.84
N TRP A 77 -10.45 -14.70 3.49
CA TRP A 77 -11.79 -14.24 3.14
C TRP A 77 -12.59 -13.84 4.39
N ARG A 78 -13.21 -12.65 4.34
CA ARG A 78 -14.02 -12.11 5.44
C ARG A 78 -15.22 -11.35 4.91
N GLU A 79 -16.39 -11.67 5.43
CA GLU A 79 -17.61 -10.97 5.06
C GLU A 79 -17.62 -9.50 5.51
N ASP A 80 -16.94 -9.19 6.62
CA ASP A 80 -16.87 -7.88 7.26
C ASP A 80 -15.68 -7.02 6.80
N ALA A 81 -14.78 -7.56 5.96
CA ALA A 81 -13.68 -6.78 5.37
C ALA A 81 -14.13 -5.99 4.14
N SER A 82 -13.45 -4.87 3.88
CA SER A 82 -13.50 -4.19 2.58
C SER A 82 -12.99 -5.14 1.50
N GLY A 83 -13.55 -5.10 0.29
CA GLY A 83 -13.14 -6.05 -0.76
C GLY A 83 -13.40 -7.54 -0.47
N LYS A 84 -13.87 -7.91 0.73
CA LYS A 84 -14.10 -9.28 1.21
C LYS A 84 -12.85 -10.11 1.50
N PHE A 85 -11.68 -9.51 1.42
CA PHE A 85 -10.42 -10.13 1.78
C PHE A 85 -9.59 -9.18 2.65
N ASN A 86 -8.71 -9.72 3.45
CA ASN A 86 -7.69 -8.99 4.18
C ASN A 86 -6.36 -9.75 4.11
N LEU A 87 -5.28 -9.04 4.31
CA LEU A 87 -3.97 -9.64 4.53
C LEU A 87 -3.95 -10.25 5.92
N GLY A 88 -3.73 -11.56 6.03
CA GLY A 88 -3.68 -12.32 7.27
C GLY A 88 -2.30 -12.93 7.54
N ARG A 89 -2.14 -13.63 8.68
CA ARG A 89 -0.95 -14.39 9.09
C ARG A 89 0.40 -13.68 8.94
N THR A 90 0.39 -12.37 8.90
CA THR A 90 1.54 -11.50 8.63
C THR A 90 2.68 -11.73 9.62
N ARG A 91 3.93 -11.78 9.15
CA ARG A 91 5.11 -12.07 9.98
C ARG A 91 6.24 -11.06 9.77
N GLU A 92 7.08 -10.98 10.78
CA GLU A 92 8.31 -10.19 10.76
C GLU A 92 9.22 -10.61 9.60
N GLY A 93 9.65 -9.65 8.78
CA GLY A 93 10.49 -9.86 7.59
C GLY A 93 9.72 -9.91 6.28
N GLU A 94 8.41 -10.10 6.29
CA GLU A 94 7.56 -10.06 5.10
C GLU A 94 7.35 -8.62 4.61
N TRP A 95 7.00 -8.48 3.34
CA TRP A 95 6.68 -7.20 2.75
C TRP A 95 5.80 -7.33 1.50
N LEU A 96 5.01 -6.30 1.22
CA LEU A 96 4.18 -6.19 0.02
C LEU A 96 4.33 -4.80 -0.61
N VAL A 97 4.09 -4.70 -1.92
CA VAL A 97 4.20 -3.45 -2.70
C VAL A 97 2.88 -3.13 -3.39
N TRP A 98 2.52 -1.86 -3.41
CA TRP A 98 1.42 -1.29 -4.21
C TRP A 98 1.93 -0.14 -5.05
N THR A 99 1.62 -0.11 -6.33
CA THR A 99 1.87 1.06 -7.16
C THR A 99 0.79 2.11 -6.93
N VAL A 100 1.20 3.28 -6.45
CA VAL A 100 0.30 4.37 -6.09
C VAL A 100 0.63 5.66 -6.83
N ASP A 101 -0.37 6.53 -6.99
CA ASP A 101 -0.24 7.85 -7.59
C ASP A 101 -0.73 8.90 -6.59
N VAL A 102 0.22 9.61 -5.96
CA VAL A 102 -0.07 10.73 -5.07
C VAL A 102 -0.43 11.94 -5.92
N ARG A 103 -1.73 12.27 -5.98
CA ARG A 103 -2.28 13.32 -6.84
C ARG A 103 -1.86 14.71 -6.41
N GLU A 104 -1.67 14.92 -5.12
CA GLU A 104 -1.36 16.21 -4.54
C GLU A 104 -0.34 16.06 -3.42
N ALA A 105 0.65 16.94 -3.39
CA ALA A 105 1.55 17.04 -2.25
C ALA A 105 0.79 17.46 -0.98
N GLY A 106 1.21 16.95 0.17
CA GLY A 106 0.58 17.34 1.44
C GLY A 106 0.88 16.41 2.59
N THR A 107 0.26 16.71 3.72
CA THR A 107 0.30 15.86 4.91
C THR A 107 -1.00 15.06 4.97
N TYR A 108 -0.87 13.76 5.13
CA TYR A 108 -1.96 12.80 5.13
C TYR A 108 -2.11 12.14 6.50
N THR A 109 -3.31 11.70 6.80
CA THR A 109 -3.59 10.68 7.81
C THR A 109 -3.87 9.38 7.07
N ILE A 110 -3.20 8.30 7.48
CA ILE A 110 -3.48 6.94 7.00
C ILE A 110 -4.44 6.30 8.00
N GLU A 111 -5.67 6.11 7.59
CA GLU A 111 -6.65 5.31 8.31
C GLU A 111 -6.52 3.86 7.86
N MET A 112 -6.57 2.94 8.80
CA MET A 112 -6.42 1.50 8.57
C MET A 112 -7.47 0.74 9.36
N VAL A 113 -7.87 -0.42 8.87
CA VAL A 113 -8.67 -1.37 9.62
C VAL A 113 -7.83 -2.63 9.82
N VAL A 114 -7.75 -3.09 11.06
CA VAL A 114 -6.84 -4.17 11.46
C VAL A 114 -7.54 -5.16 12.38
N ALA A 115 -7.00 -6.40 12.46
CA ALA A 115 -7.34 -7.33 13.53
C ALA A 115 -6.07 -7.89 14.19
N SER A 116 -6.13 -8.08 15.50
CA SER A 116 -5.07 -8.75 16.27
C SER A 116 -5.62 -9.29 17.59
N ASN A 117 -5.19 -10.49 17.92
CA ASN A 117 -5.44 -11.08 19.24
C ASN A 117 -4.25 -10.74 20.16
N LYS A 118 -4.43 -9.83 21.10
CA LYS A 118 -3.43 -9.09 21.86
C LYS A 118 -2.76 -7.97 21.01
N LYS A 119 -1.80 -7.25 21.59
CA LYS A 119 -1.04 -6.24 20.87
C LYS A 119 -0.31 -6.89 19.69
N GLY A 120 -0.58 -6.37 18.50
CA GLY A 120 0.08 -6.79 17.29
C GLY A 120 1.53 -6.30 17.21
N GLY A 121 2.17 -6.52 16.09
CA GLY A 121 3.52 -6.09 15.80
C GLY A 121 3.60 -4.67 15.27
N THR A 122 4.74 -4.37 14.67
CA THR A 122 5.02 -3.08 14.02
C THR A 122 5.31 -3.28 12.54
N PHE A 123 4.90 -2.33 11.75
CA PHE A 123 5.29 -2.20 10.35
C PHE A 123 5.51 -0.73 10.01
N HIS A 124 6.11 -0.44 8.86
CA HIS A 124 6.18 0.90 8.30
C HIS A 124 5.84 0.90 6.81
N LEU A 125 5.56 2.08 6.25
CA LEU A 125 5.35 2.27 4.82
C LEU A 125 6.49 3.08 4.21
N GLU A 126 7.15 2.47 3.22
CA GLU A 126 8.12 3.14 2.36
C GLU A 126 7.44 3.64 1.08
N PHE A 127 7.96 4.74 0.54
CA PHE A 127 7.61 5.24 -0.79
C PHE A 127 8.89 5.38 -1.60
N ASN A 128 9.05 4.55 -2.63
CA ASN A 128 10.29 4.39 -3.40
C ASN A 128 11.51 4.14 -2.48
N GLY A 129 11.37 3.23 -1.51
CA GLY A 129 12.43 2.84 -0.57
C GLY A 129 12.73 3.85 0.54
N VAL A 130 11.92 4.89 0.69
CA VAL A 130 12.06 5.87 1.78
C VAL A 130 10.95 5.67 2.79
N ASP A 131 11.28 5.34 4.03
CA ASP A 131 10.32 5.29 5.15
C ASP A 131 9.67 6.67 5.34
N LYS A 132 8.35 6.73 5.17
CA LYS A 132 7.54 7.94 5.31
C LYS A 132 6.68 7.96 6.57
N THR A 133 6.51 6.83 7.22
CA THR A 133 5.62 6.72 8.37
C THR A 133 6.33 6.56 9.70
N GLY A 134 7.55 6.03 9.69
CA GLY A 134 8.12 5.41 10.88
C GLY A 134 7.26 4.25 11.36
N PRO A 135 7.54 3.66 12.51
CA PRO A 135 6.82 2.49 12.98
C PRO A 135 5.34 2.78 13.24
N ILE A 136 4.49 1.84 12.83
CA ILE A 136 3.06 1.80 13.06
C ILE A 136 2.78 0.58 13.93
N ASP A 137 2.35 0.80 15.17
CA ASP A 137 2.01 -0.27 16.11
C ASP A 137 0.58 -0.73 15.90
N VAL A 138 0.39 -2.02 15.62
CA VAL A 138 -0.94 -2.62 15.49
C VAL A 138 -1.57 -2.81 16.87
N ILE A 139 -2.76 -2.27 17.05
CA ILE A 139 -3.50 -2.28 18.32
C ILE A 139 -4.04 -3.70 18.65
N ASP A 140 -4.30 -3.96 19.92
CA ASP A 140 -5.11 -5.12 20.34
C ASP A 140 -6.58 -4.87 20.00
N THR A 141 -7.12 -5.68 19.10
CA THR A 141 -8.55 -5.60 18.75
C THR A 141 -9.43 -6.51 19.60
N GLY A 142 -8.81 -7.39 20.39
CA GLY A 142 -9.49 -8.39 21.21
C GLY A 142 -9.70 -9.74 20.53
N GLY A 143 -9.20 -9.91 19.31
CA GLY A 143 -9.27 -11.19 18.59
C GLY A 143 -9.17 -11.05 17.09
N TRP A 144 -8.72 -12.10 16.42
CA TRP A 144 -8.56 -12.16 14.96
C TRP A 144 -9.85 -11.94 14.17
N LYS A 145 -11.01 -12.16 14.78
CA LYS A 145 -12.32 -11.95 14.16
C LYS A 145 -12.92 -10.56 14.42
N ILE A 146 -12.16 -9.65 15.06
CA ILE A 146 -12.63 -8.33 15.45
C ILE A 146 -11.81 -7.27 14.70
N LEU A 147 -12.37 -6.71 13.66
CA LEU A 147 -11.80 -5.58 12.92
C LEU A 147 -12.00 -4.28 13.70
N LYS A 148 -10.94 -3.48 13.84
CA LYS A 148 -11.01 -2.14 14.44
C LYS A 148 -10.25 -1.11 13.61
N PRO A 149 -10.75 0.14 13.57
CA PRO A 149 -10.02 1.22 12.93
C PRO A 149 -8.85 1.68 13.79
N MET A 150 -7.76 2.07 13.11
CA MET A 150 -6.64 2.80 13.68
C MET A 150 -6.14 3.84 12.67
N ALA A 151 -5.30 4.78 13.10
CA ALA A 151 -4.80 5.82 12.22
C ALA A 151 -3.36 6.22 12.53
N LYS A 152 -2.62 6.59 11.47
CA LYS A 152 -1.29 7.20 11.52
C LYS A 152 -1.37 8.59 10.91
N PRO A 153 -1.38 9.67 11.71
CA PRO A 153 -1.37 11.03 11.19
C PRO A 153 0.04 11.50 10.83
N GLY A 154 0.11 12.62 10.10
CA GLY A 154 1.35 13.36 9.88
C GLY A 154 2.25 12.83 8.79
N VAL A 155 1.76 12.01 7.87
CA VAL A 155 2.53 11.41 6.78
C VAL A 155 2.65 12.39 5.63
N ARG A 156 3.86 12.94 5.41
CA ARG A 156 4.12 13.90 4.33
C ARG A 156 4.51 13.19 3.04
N LEU A 157 3.75 13.45 1.99
CA LEU A 157 4.00 12.92 0.64
C LEU A 157 4.07 14.07 -0.36
N GLU A 158 4.95 13.94 -1.35
CA GLU A 158 4.98 14.79 -2.53
C GLU A 158 4.14 14.16 -3.65
N ALA A 159 3.65 14.98 -4.58
CA ALA A 159 2.91 14.47 -5.74
C ALA A 159 3.82 13.62 -6.63
N GLY A 160 3.29 12.52 -7.15
CA GLY A 160 4.04 11.61 -8.01
C GLY A 160 3.62 10.16 -7.87
N ARG A 161 4.25 9.32 -8.67
CA ARG A 161 4.02 7.88 -8.66
C ARG A 161 5.08 7.17 -7.82
N TYR A 162 4.61 6.22 -6.99
CA TYR A 162 5.47 5.51 -6.05
C TYR A 162 5.18 4.02 -6.03
N ALA A 163 6.22 3.25 -5.76
CA ALA A 163 6.11 1.93 -5.17
C ALA A 163 5.95 2.13 -3.66
N MET A 164 4.71 2.03 -3.15
CA MET A 164 4.43 2.01 -1.71
C MET A 164 4.69 0.59 -1.22
N LYS A 165 5.58 0.44 -0.25
CA LYS A 165 5.95 -0.85 0.31
C LYS A 165 5.62 -0.88 1.80
N MET A 166 4.83 -1.86 2.23
CA MET A 166 4.67 -2.21 3.63
C MET A 166 5.78 -3.17 4.02
N VAL A 167 6.56 -2.81 5.02
CA VAL A 167 7.62 -3.65 5.59
C VAL A 167 7.21 -4.05 7.00
N MET A 168 7.16 -5.35 7.25
CA MET A 168 6.77 -5.94 8.52
C MET A 168 7.98 -6.05 9.43
N ASP A 169 8.11 -5.09 10.38
CA ASP A 169 9.35 -4.87 11.14
C ASP A 169 9.54 -5.85 12.28
N LYS A 170 8.51 -6.01 13.11
CA LYS A 170 8.62 -6.80 14.36
C LYS A 170 7.27 -7.35 14.78
N LYS A 171 7.23 -8.64 15.05
CA LYS A 171 6.05 -9.30 15.63
C LYS A 171 5.73 -8.81 17.04
N GLY A 172 4.45 -8.75 17.38
CA GLY A 172 3.95 -8.37 18.68
C GLY A 172 3.68 -9.54 19.63
N GLU A 173 2.91 -9.29 20.67
CA GLU A 173 2.44 -10.31 21.62
C GLU A 173 1.56 -11.37 20.96
N SER A 174 0.87 -10.99 19.89
CA SER A 174 0.07 -11.88 19.04
C SER A 174 0.92 -12.88 18.25
N ARG A 175 2.25 -12.71 18.21
CA ARG A 175 3.23 -13.44 17.38
C ARG A 175 3.11 -13.17 15.88
N SER A 176 2.31 -12.19 15.50
CA SER A 176 2.08 -11.67 14.14
C SER A 176 2.29 -10.16 14.12
N ILE A 177 2.26 -9.55 12.96
CA ILE A 177 2.10 -8.10 12.82
C ILE A 177 0.63 -7.76 13.11
N GLY A 178 -0.30 -8.43 12.47
CA GLY A 178 -1.74 -8.23 12.54
C GLY A 178 -2.37 -8.41 11.17
N ASP A 179 -3.66 -8.66 11.12
CA ASP A 179 -4.38 -8.67 9.86
C ASP A 179 -4.65 -7.23 9.42
N ILE A 180 -4.51 -6.95 8.13
CA ILE A 180 -4.69 -5.62 7.55
C ILE A 180 -5.74 -5.71 6.45
N ASP A 181 -6.79 -4.89 6.56
CA ASP A 181 -7.87 -4.81 5.59
C ASP A 181 -7.53 -3.81 4.47
N PHE A 182 -7.27 -2.55 4.84
CA PHE A 182 -6.92 -1.51 3.88
C PHE A 182 -6.10 -0.38 4.49
N PHE A 183 -5.53 0.46 3.61
CA PHE A 183 -4.95 1.77 3.91
C PHE A 183 -5.78 2.85 3.23
N ARG A 184 -6.34 3.80 3.97
CA ARG A 184 -7.06 4.94 3.41
C ARG A 184 -6.33 6.24 3.73
N PHE A 185 -5.83 6.89 2.69
CA PHE A 185 -5.15 8.17 2.80
C PHE A 185 -6.15 9.31 2.71
N VAL A 186 -6.24 10.11 3.76
CA VAL A 186 -7.09 11.29 3.81
C VAL A 186 -6.27 12.54 4.11
N LYS A 187 -6.65 13.65 3.49
CA LYS A 187 -6.15 14.97 3.87
C LYS A 187 -7.05 15.55 4.96
N PRO A 188 -6.46 16.29 5.95
CA PRO A 188 -7.25 17.08 6.90
C PRO A 188 -8.09 18.13 6.20
#